data_ce62f4eefe3f04d0a6b3e895e63d6697
#
_entry.id   ce62f4eefe3f04d0a6b3e895e63d6697
#
_cell.length_a   1.000
_cell.length_b   1.000
_cell.length_c   1.000
_cell.angle_alpha   90.00
_cell.angle_beta   90.00
_cell.angle_gamma   90.00
#
_symmetry.space_group_name_H-M   'P 1'
#
loop_
_entity.id
_entity.type
_entity.pdbx_description
1 polymer ?
#
loop_
_entity_poly.entity_id
_entity_poly.type
_entity_poly.pdbx_seq_one_letter_code
_entity_poly.pdbx_strand_id
1 'polypeptide(L)'
;MGTDTHPDNARPRFSITTSNFSLKASITDYKQKLWLSQRTEARLRAALAAEREKVRQQGNLLRKQDMLYREKCHRLLNGIQMVASALSLESRAAPHPEATAQLVAASRRISMIGHIHQRLDFPDRSAAIAMKNFLTELCGDFSAMITKDSVENQAVLVEGSDLELPATIAVPLGCIASELIMNAIKHGEGKVVVSLSHNPEKGHTLSVCNAGARQEKAKADTRQGGLGLLIIESLCQQIGAKLSIDARPQGGQVQAIVSFTPSAPLTQGVGGTCT
;
A
#
# COMPACT_ATOMS: atom_id res chain seq x y z
N MET A 1 71.88 34.27 -89.90
CA MET A 1 71.92 34.86 -88.54
C MET A 1 70.57 34.63 -87.92
N GLY A 2 70.45 33.71 -87.07
CA GLY A 2 69.25 33.36 -86.44
C GLY A 2 69.59 32.47 -85.23
N THR A 3 69.36 32.89 -84.04
CA THR A 3 69.70 32.20 -82.84
C THR A 3 68.45 31.51 -82.34
N ASP A 4 68.49 30.18 -82.35
CA ASP A 4 67.52 29.32 -81.66
C ASP A 4 67.69 29.43 -80.18
N THR A 5 66.58 29.74 -79.41
CA THR A 5 66.51 29.56 -78.00
C THR A 5 65.38 28.57 -77.70
N HIS A 6 65.76 27.37 -77.23
CA HIS A 6 64.90 26.33 -76.75
C HIS A 6 64.40 26.70 -75.34
N PRO A 7 63.11 26.60 -75.00
CA PRO A 7 62.63 26.71 -73.60
C PRO A 7 62.74 25.35 -72.88
N ASP A 8 63.42 25.42 -71.77
CA ASP A 8 63.66 24.35 -70.82
C ASP A 8 62.33 23.87 -70.20
N ASN A 9 62.00 22.59 -70.37
CA ASN A 9 60.77 21.96 -69.90
C ASN A 9 61.02 21.34 -68.58
N ALA A 10 61.11 22.18 -67.54
CA ALA A 10 61.19 21.73 -66.14
C ALA A 10 59.83 21.25 -65.62
N ARG A 11 59.56 19.95 -65.69
CA ARG A 11 58.41 19.32 -65.06
C ARG A 11 58.55 19.36 -63.54
N PRO A 12 57.51 19.75 -62.80
CA PRO A 12 57.57 19.77 -61.33
C PRO A 12 57.53 18.34 -60.77
N ARG A 13 58.66 17.81 -60.38
CA ARG A 13 58.78 16.50 -59.64
C ARG A 13 58.38 16.56 -58.15
N PHE A 14 57.83 17.66 -57.65
CA PHE A 14 57.60 17.89 -56.24
C PHE A 14 56.20 17.53 -55.77
N SER A 15 55.23 17.09 -56.55
CA SER A 15 53.86 16.94 -56.21
C SER A 15 53.54 15.56 -55.60
N ILE A 16 54.24 14.50 -55.96
CA ILE A 16 53.82 13.11 -55.55
C ILE A 16 54.34 12.70 -54.17
N THR A 17 55.50 13.17 -53.78
CA THR A 17 56.14 12.83 -52.47
C THR A 17 55.44 13.51 -51.26
N THR A 18 55.03 14.76 -51.43
CA THR A 18 54.25 15.49 -50.37
C THR A 18 52.83 14.93 -50.19
N SER A 19 52.16 14.52 -51.27
CA SER A 19 50.86 13.88 -51.20
C SER A 19 50.91 12.53 -50.51
N ASN A 20 51.93 11.71 -50.77
CA ASN A 20 52.12 10.43 -50.13
C ASN A 20 52.43 10.54 -48.59
N PHE A 21 53.16 11.58 -48.20
CA PHE A 21 53.45 11.83 -46.77
C PHE A 21 52.22 12.29 -46.04
N SER A 22 51.39 13.17 -46.60
CA SER A 22 50.10 13.61 -46.05
C SER A 22 49.11 12.45 -45.92
N LEU A 23 49.03 11.57 -46.90
CA LEU A 23 48.17 10.39 -46.87
C LEU A 23 48.58 9.39 -45.78
N LYS A 24 49.86 9.12 -45.60
CA LYS A 24 50.40 8.27 -44.54
C LYS A 24 50.10 8.84 -43.16
N ALA A 25 50.24 10.15 -42.96
CA ALA A 25 49.91 10.82 -41.69
C ALA A 25 48.41 10.69 -41.36
N SER A 26 47.53 10.90 -42.35
CA SER A 26 46.07 10.73 -42.19
C SER A 26 45.67 9.29 -41.87
N ILE A 27 46.29 8.30 -42.51
CA ILE A 27 46.07 6.88 -42.20
C ILE A 27 46.49 6.55 -40.77
N THR A 28 47.61 7.10 -40.31
CA THR A 28 48.08 6.88 -38.91
C THR A 28 47.13 7.51 -37.90
N ASP A 29 46.65 8.72 -38.13
CA ASP A 29 45.65 9.38 -37.29
C ASP A 29 44.33 8.59 -37.25
N TYR A 30 43.88 8.11 -38.41
CA TYR A 30 42.67 7.26 -38.48
C TYR A 30 42.83 5.95 -37.72
N LYS A 31 43.96 5.27 -37.81
CA LYS A 31 44.25 4.04 -37.04
C LYS A 31 44.27 4.30 -35.55
N GLN A 32 44.84 5.42 -35.12
CA GLN A 32 44.88 5.82 -33.71
C GLN A 32 43.46 6.11 -33.16
N LYS A 33 42.64 6.84 -33.92
CA LYS A 33 41.24 7.11 -33.56
C LYS A 33 40.41 5.84 -33.52
N LEU A 34 40.61 4.92 -34.46
CA LEU A 34 39.93 3.64 -34.50
C LEU A 34 40.32 2.78 -33.26
N TRP A 35 41.60 2.72 -32.94
CA TRP A 35 42.07 1.99 -31.73
C TRP A 35 41.51 2.57 -30.44
N LEU A 36 41.46 3.90 -30.30
CA LEU A 36 40.85 4.58 -29.13
C LEU A 36 39.35 4.30 -29.07
N SER A 37 38.65 4.34 -30.19
CA SER A 37 37.21 4.02 -30.25
C SER A 37 36.94 2.58 -29.83
N GLN A 38 37.69 1.61 -30.34
CA GLN A 38 37.57 0.20 -29.95
C GLN A 38 37.83 -0.03 -28.45
N ARG A 39 38.83 0.67 -27.91
CA ARG A 39 39.18 0.59 -26.50
C ARG A 39 38.08 1.19 -25.59
N THR A 40 37.48 2.31 -26.00
CA THR A 40 36.36 2.92 -25.28
C THR A 40 35.11 2.04 -25.34
N GLU A 41 34.83 1.48 -26.52
CA GLU A 41 33.71 0.55 -26.69
C GLU A 41 33.87 -0.70 -25.81
N ALA A 42 35.07 -1.29 -25.77
CA ALA A 42 35.34 -2.43 -24.90
C ALA A 42 35.14 -2.10 -23.39
N ARG A 43 35.58 -0.88 -22.96
CA ARG A 43 35.37 -0.40 -21.60
C ARG A 43 33.91 -0.20 -21.28
N LEU A 44 33.14 0.40 -22.19
CA LEU A 44 31.69 0.62 -22.02
C LEU A 44 30.92 -0.71 -21.96
N ARG A 45 31.30 -1.67 -22.81
CA ARG A 45 30.70 -3.03 -22.77
C ARG A 45 30.98 -3.73 -21.44
N ALA A 46 32.18 -3.63 -20.94
CA ALA A 46 32.55 -4.22 -19.63
C ALA A 46 31.80 -3.54 -18.47
N ALA A 47 31.69 -2.21 -18.48
CA ALA A 47 30.94 -1.45 -17.49
C ALA A 47 29.44 -1.80 -17.53
N LEU A 48 28.86 -1.90 -18.71
CA LEU A 48 27.45 -2.29 -18.90
C LEU A 48 27.21 -3.74 -18.39
N ALA A 49 28.11 -4.65 -18.66
CA ALA A 49 28.02 -6.03 -18.17
C ALA A 49 28.06 -6.09 -16.63
N ALA A 50 28.96 -5.32 -16.00
CA ALA A 50 29.06 -5.22 -14.56
C ALA A 50 27.78 -4.63 -13.94
N GLU A 51 27.22 -3.58 -14.55
CA GLU A 51 25.99 -2.98 -14.05
C GLU A 51 24.77 -3.90 -14.20
N ARG A 52 24.66 -4.62 -15.32
CA ARG A 52 23.64 -5.65 -15.52
C ARG A 52 23.72 -6.74 -14.45
N GLU A 53 24.93 -7.17 -14.09
CA GLU A 53 25.11 -8.18 -13.03
C GLU A 53 24.69 -7.65 -11.65
N LYS A 54 24.99 -6.38 -11.31
CA LYS A 54 24.49 -5.74 -10.09
C LYS A 54 22.97 -5.69 -10.04
N VAL A 55 22.33 -5.25 -11.13
CA VAL A 55 20.86 -5.21 -11.24
C VAL A 55 20.27 -6.62 -11.07
N ARG A 56 20.89 -7.64 -11.64
CA ARG A 56 20.47 -9.03 -11.49
C ARG A 56 20.57 -9.49 -10.03
N GLN A 57 21.68 -9.17 -9.35
CA GLN A 57 21.88 -9.52 -7.94
C GLN A 57 20.89 -8.80 -7.03
N GLN A 58 20.64 -7.50 -7.26
CA GLN A 58 19.62 -6.74 -6.54
C GLN A 58 18.22 -7.32 -6.75
N GLY A 59 17.87 -7.69 -7.99
CA GLY A 59 16.60 -8.33 -8.29
C GLY A 59 16.42 -9.68 -7.57
N ASN A 60 17.48 -10.48 -7.46
CA ASN A 60 17.45 -11.74 -6.73
C ASN A 60 17.30 -11.51 -5.20
N LEU A 61 17.97 -10.49 -4.67
CA LEU A 61 17.86 -10.13 -3.25
C LEU A 61 16.45 -9.67 -2.90
N LEU A 62 15.86 -8.81 -3.74
CA LEU A 62 14.47 -8.35 -3.57
C LEU A 62 13.48 -9.52 -3.57
N ARG A 63 13.61 -10.45 -4.54
CA ARG A 63 12.76 -11.66 -4.58
C ARG A 63 12.88 -12.50 -3.31
N LYS A 64 14.10 -12.66 -2.81
CA LYS A 64 14.35 -13.41 -1.57
C LYS A 64 13.73 -12.70 -0.35
N GLN A 65 13.83 -11.38 -0.27
CA GLN A 65 13.20 -10.59 0.78
C GLN A 65 11.67 -10.70 0.72
N ASP A 66 11.08 -10.63 -0.48
CA ASP A 66 9.65 -10.78 -0.68
C ASP A 66 9.15 -12.15 -0.25
N MET A 67 9.87 -13.21 -0.63
CA MET A 67 9.55 -14.57 -0.19
C MET A 67 9.60 -14.73 1.33
N LEU A 68 10.64 -14.20 1.99
CA LEU A 68 10.76 -14.25 3.44
C LEU A 68 9.67 -13.41 4.15
N TYR A 69 9.27 -12.30 3.55
CA TYR A 69 8.18 -11.48 4.07
C TYR A 69 6.86 -12.24 4.02
N ARG A 70 6.52 -12.85 2.88
CA ARG A 70 5.31 -13.69 2.74
C ARG A 70 5.28 -14.84 3.72
N GLU A 71 6.39 -15.53 3.90
CA GLU A 71 6.50 -16.61 4.89
C GLU A 71 6.24 -16.11 6.31
N LYS A 72 6.80 -14.94 6.69
CA LYS A 72 6.56 -14.33 8.01
C LYS A 72 5.10 -13.93 8.20
N CYS A 73 4.48 -13.32 7.19
CA CYS A 73 3.06 -12.96 7.22
C CYS A 73 2.19 -14.22 7.37
N HIS A 74 2.48 -15.27 6.62
CA HIS A 74 1.75 -16.53 6.71
C HIS A 74 1.84 -17.17 8.10
N ARG A 75 3.03 -17.16 8.71
CA ARG A 75 3.23 -17.66 10.08
C ARG A 75 2.51 -16.80 11.12
N LEU A 76 2.50 -15.47 10.93
CA LEU A 76 1.75 -14.56 11.80
C LEU A 76 0.25 -14.86 11.74
N LEU A 77 -0.31 -15.00 10.54
CA LEU A 77 -1.72 -15.32 10.34
C LEU A 77 -2.11 -16.66 10.95
N ASN A 78 -1.27 -17.67 10.81
CA ASN A 78 -1.47 -18.97 11.47
C ASN A 78 -1.47 -18.84 13.00
N GLY A 79 -0.57 -18.00 13.55
CA GLY A 79 -0.56 -17.69 15.00
C GLY A 79 -1.85 -16.99 15.44
N ILE A 80 -2.33 -16.02 14.70
CA ILE A 80 -3.59 -15.31 14.94
C ILE A 80 -4.77 -16.28 14.94
N GLN A 81 -4.85 -17.18 13.94
CA GLN A 81 -5.90 -18.20 13.85
C GLN A 81 -5.86 -19.19 15.02
N MET A 82 -4.66 -19.56 15.47
CA MET A 82 -4.48 -20.45 16.62
C MET A 82 -5.02 -19.78 17.91
N VAL A 83 -4.70 -18.51 18.14
CA VAL A 83 -5.21 -17.75 19.31
C VAL A 83 -6.73 -17.61 19.25
N ALA A 84 -7.30 -17.29 18.09
CA ALA A 84 -8.74 -17.21 17.90
C ALA A 84 -9.43 -18.55 18.20
N SER A 85 -8.84 -19.66 17.74
CA SER A 85 -9.35 -21.01 18.01
C SER A 85 -9.29 -21.37 19.49
N ALA A 86 -8.19 -21.03 20.17
CA ALA A 86 -8.04 -21.26 21.61
C ALA A 86 -9.12 -20.50 22.41
N LEU A 87 -9.35 -19.22 22.10
CA LEU A 87 -10.42 -18.44 22.75
C LEU A 87 -11.81 -19.03 22.48
N SER A 88 -12.04 -19.53 21.26
CA SER A 88 -13.30 -20.21 20.91
C SER A 88 -13.49 -21.52 21.69
N LEU A 89 -12.42 -22.27 21.96
CA LEU A 89 -12.48 -23.47 22.81
C LEU A 89 -12.74 -23.12 24.28
N GLU A 90 -12.04 -22.10 24.79
CA GLU A 90 -12.25 -21.63 26.16
C GLU A 90 -13.66 -21.09 26.40
N SER A 91 -14.26 -20.44 25.40
CA SER A 91 -15.63 -19.94 25.48
C SER A 91 -16.66 -21.05 25.70
N ARG A 92 -16.39 -22.27 25.18
CA ARG A 92 -17.27 -23.44 25.40
C ARG A 92 -17.15 -24.05 26.78
N ALA A 93 -16.00 -23.85 27.43
CA ALA A 93 -15.72 -24.35 28.77
C ALA A 93 -16.02 -23.32 29.86
N ALA A 94 -16.32 -22.07 29.48
CA ALA A 94 -16.55 -21.00 30.44
C ALA A 94 -17.82 -21.23 31.27
N PRO A 95 -17.73 -21.13 32.62
CA PRO A 95 -18.85 -21.47 33.51
C PRO A 95 -19.96 -20.42 33.54
N HIS A 96 -19.67 -19.18 33.09
CA HIS A 96 -20.59 -18.07 33.15
C HIS A 96 -20.94 -17.54 31.75
N PRO A 97 -22.23 -17.27 31.45
CA PRO A 97 -22.64 -16.76 30.13
C PRO A 97 -21.93 -15.45 29.70
N GLU A 98 -21.65 -14.57 30.67
CA GLU A 98 -20.93 -13.33 30.42
C GLU A 98 -19.48 -13.58 29.96
N ALA A 99 -18.77 -14.49 30.61
CA ALA A 99 -17.42 -14.88 30.24
C ALA A 99 -17.41 -15.54 28.84
N THR A 100 -18.39 -16.41 28.56
CA THR A 100 -18.60 -17.01 27.23
C THR A 100 -18.77 -15.92 26.17
N ALA A 101 -19.64 -14.94 26.41
CA ALA A 101 -19.90 -13.86 25.46
C ALA A 101 -18.64 -13.00 25.20
N GLN A 102 -17.86 -12.71 26.25
CA GLN A 102 -16.61 -11.95 26.13
C GLN A 102 -15.54 -12.71 25.34
N LEU A 103 -15.35 -14.00 25.58
CA LEU A 103 -14.39 -14.85 24.88
C LEU A 103 -14.77 -15.02 23.40
N VAL A 104 -16.04 -15.23 23.09
CA VAL A 104 -16.55 -15.27 21.71
C VAL A 104 -16.29 -13.94 21.00
N ALA A 105 -16.56 -12.81 21.64
CA ALA A 105 -16.30 -11.49 21.07
C ALA A 105 -14.80 -11.29 20.83
N ALA A 106 -13.92 -11.68 21.73
CA ALA A 106 -12.47 -11.60 21.57
C ALA A 106 -11.97 -12.49 20.42
N SER A 107 -12.45 -13.75 20.34
CA SER A 107 -12.13 -14.67 19.24
C SER A 107 -12.53 -14.08 17.87
N ARG A 108 -13.73 -13.51 17.76
CA ARG A 108 -14.21 -12.86 16.52
C ARG A 108 -13.33 -11.68 16.12
N ARG A 109 -12.93 -10.82 17.08
CA ARG A 109 -12.04 -9.68 16.81
C ARG A 109 -10.68 -10.12 16.28
N ILE A 110 -10.08 -11.12 16.91
CA ILE A 110 -8.79 -11.65 16.50
C ILE A 110 -8.89 -12.29 15.12
N SER A 111 -9.92 -13.06 14.82
CA SER A 111 -10.17 -13.62 13.50
C SER A 111 -10.31 -12.52 12.44
N MET A 112 -11.02 -11.42 12.76
CA MET A 112 -11.21 -10.30 11.87
C MET A 112 -9.88 -9.60 11.54
N ILE A 113 -9.01 -9.38 12.51
CA ILE A 113 -7.65 -8.83 12.29
C ILE A 113 -6.87 -9.74 11.33
N GLY A 114 -6.97 -11.07 11.51
CA GLY A 114 -6.35 -12.04 10.60
C GLY A 114 -6.88 -11.92 9.18
N HIS A 115 -8.18 -11.82 8.98
CA HIS A 115 -8.81 -11.66 7.67
C HIS A 115 -8.42 -10.33 7.00
N ILE A 116 -8.38 -9.22 7.74
CA ILE A 116 -7.94 -7.92 7.24
C ILE A 116 -6.48 -8.02 6.75
N HIS A 117 -5.58 -8.58 7.56
CA HIS A 117 -4.19 -8.76 7.15
C HIS A 117 -4.04 -9.68 5.94
N GLN A 118 -4.82 -10.76 5.86
CA GLN A 118 -4.78 -11.68 4.72
C GLN A 118 -5.22 -11.02 3.42
N ARG A 119 -6.25 -10.16 3.46
CA ARG A 119 -6.75 -9.42 2.29
C ARG A 119 -5.84 -8.28 1.86
N LEU A 120 -5.09 -7.71 2.81
CA LEU A 120 -4.16 -6.60 2.60
C LEU A 120 -2.70 -7.05 2.52
N ASP A 121 -2.45 -8.37 2.32
CA ASP A 121 -1.10 -8.93 2.15
C ASP A 121 -0.57 -8.60 0.74
N PHE A 122 -0.25 -7.33 0.54
CA PHE A 122 0.45 -6.87 -0.64
C PHE A 122 1.96 -6.96 -0.41
N PRO A 123 2.73 -7.47 -1.41
CA PRO A 123 4.19 -7.52 -1.34
C PRO A 123 4.82 -6.11 -1.25
N ASP A 124 4.08 -5.09 -1.64
CA ASP A 124 4.52 -3.70 -1.58
C ASP A 124 3.71 -2.93 -0.53
N ARG A 125 4.39 -2.53 0.56
CA ARG A 125 3.82 -1.67 1.61
C ARG A 125 3.41 -0.28 1.11
N SER A 126 3.90 0.13 -0.05
CA SER A 126 3.55 1.37 -0.73
C SER A 126 2.34 1.20 -1.65
N ALA A 127 1.87 -0.02 -1.88
CA ALA A 127 0.69 -0.25 -2.71
C ALA A 127 -0.52 0.46 -2.11
N ALA A 128 -1.13 1.30 -2.91
CA ALA A 128 -2.38 1.96 -2.56
C ALA A 128 -3.52 0.95 -2.59
N ILE A 129 -4.34 0.97 -1.55
CA ILE A 129 -5.47 0.05 -1.37
C ILE A 129 -6.74 0.78 -1.75
N ALA A 130 -7.49 0.24 -2.71
CA ALA A 130 -8.83 0.72 -3.08
C ALA A 130 -9.80 0.45 -1.91
N MET A 131 -9.95 1.44 -1.04
CA MET A 131 -10.62 1.28 0.25
C MET A 131 -12.10 0.92 0.13
N LYS A 132 -12.78 1.41 -0.90
CA LYS A 132 -14.19 1.07 -1.15
C LYS A 132 -14.36 -0.42 -1.47
N ASN A 133 -13.52 -0.97 -2.34
CA ASN A 133 -13.54 -2.40 -2.67
C ASN A 133 -13.25 -3.25 -1.44
N PHE A 134 -12.23 -2.88 -0.68
CA PHE A 134 -11.87 -3.54 0.56
C PHE A 134 -13.02 -3.54 1.57
N LEU A 135 -13.67 -2.40 1.81
CA LEU A 135 -14.84 -2.30 2.69
C LEU A 135 -16.03 -3.11 2.16
N THR A 136 -16.24 -3.15 0.85
CA THR A 136 -17.32 -3.94 0.24
C THR A 136 -17.16 -5.43 0.50
N GLU A 137 -15.93 -5.94 0.34
CA GLU A 137 -15.61 -7.33 0.64
C GLU A 137 -15.74 -7.64 2.15
N LEU A 138 -15.25 -6.73 2.99
CA LEU A 138 -15.37 -6.83 4.45
C LEU A 138 -16.84 -6.89 4.88
N CYS A 139 -17.68 -6.03 4.34
CA CYS A 139 -19.13 -5.99 4.62
C CYS A 139 -19.86 -7.23 4.11
N GLY A 140 -19.41 -7.82 3.00
CA GLY A 140 -19.92 -9.09 2.51
C GLY A 140 -19.76 -10.23 3.51
N ASP A 141 -18.59 -10.30 4.19
CA ASP A 141 -18.35 -11.29 5.24
C ASP A 141 -19.31 -11.11 6.44
N PHE A 142 -19.56 -9.86 6.85
CA PHE A 142 -20.53 -9.57 7.91
C PHE A 142 -21.95 -9.99 7.52
N SER A 143 -22.38 -9.68 6.29
CA SER A 143 -23.69 -10.05 5.78
C SER A 143 -23.89 -11.57 5.77
N ALA A 144 -22.87 -12.33 5.41
CA ALA A 144 -22.89 -13.80 5.44
C ALA A 144 -22.98 -14.37 6.87
N MET A 145 -22.46 -13.66 7.86
CA MET A 145 -22.58 -14.05 9.28
C MET A 145 -23.97 -13.76 9.85
N ILE A 146 -24.59 -12.64 9.46
CA ILE A 146 -25.91 -12.21 9.94
C ILE A 146 -27.00 -13.20 9.48
N THR A 147 -26.94 -13.68 8.24
CA THR A 147 -27.94 -14.60 7.67
C THR A 147 -28.00 -15.98 8.39
N LYS A 148 -26.98 -16.33 9.18
CA LYS A 148 -26.95 -17.58 9.94
C LYS A 148 -27.61 -17.51 11.33
N ASP A 149 -27.66 -16.30 11.93
CA ASP A 149 -28.06 -16.12 13.34
C ASP A 149 -29.38 -15.36 13.53
N SER A 150 -30.17 -15.16 12.46
CA SER A 150 -31.49 -14.49 12.52
C SER A 150 -31.49 -12.97 12.77
N VAL A 151 -31.87 -12.21 11.78
CA VAL A 151 -32.90 -11.16 11.79
C VAL A 151 -33.14 -10.75 10.33
N GLU A 152 -34.34 -10.91 9.84
CA GLU A 152 -34.74 -10.82 8.43
C GLU A 152 -34.55 -9.47 7.70
N ASN A 153 -33.80 -8.50 8.24
CA ASN A 153 -33.64 -7.17 7.59
C ASN A 153 -32.30 -6.46 7.83
N GLN A 154 -31.27 -7.13 8.32
CA GLN A 154 -29.96 -6.49 8.49
C GLN A 154 -29.11 -6.72 7.24
N ALA A 155 -28.89 -5.66 6.45
CA ALA A 155 -27.96 -5.63 5.33
C ALA A 155 -26.85 -4.60 5.64
N VAL A 156 -25.62 -4.92 5.30
CA VAL A 156 -24.50 -3.95 5.37
C VAL A 156 -24.21 -3.45 3.97
N LEU A 157 -24.35 -2.15 3.76
CA LEU A 157 -24.15 -1.49 2.47
C LEU A 157 -22.91 -0.58 2.54
N VAL A 158 -22.16 -0.52 1.45
CA VAL A 158 -21.01 0.37 1.31
C VAL A 158 -21.31 1.42 0.24
N GLU A 159 -21.19 2.67 0.62
CA GLU A 159 -21.43 3.83 -0.25
C GLU A 159 -20.22 4.77 -0.27
N GLY A 160 -20.18 5.68 -1.24
CA GLY A 160 -19.20 6.78 -1.25
C GLY A 160 -18.11 6.65 -2.30
N SER A 161 -17.08 7.44 -2.12
CA SER A 161 -16.03 7.67 -3.10
C SER A 161 -15.00 6.53 -3.12
N ASP A 162 -14.44 6.28 -4.30
CA ASP A 162 -13.24 5.47 -4.43
C ASP A 162 -12.06 6.26 -3.84
N LEU A 163 -11.41 5.67 -2.84
CA LEU A 163 -10.29 6.27 -2.13
C LEU A 163 -9.16 5.24 -2.04
N GLU A 164 -7.99 5.65 -2.49
CA GLU A 164 -6.78 4.85 -2.36
C GLU A 164 -5.99 5.28 -1.12
N LEU A 165 -5.71 4.34 -0.23
CA LEU A 165 -4.99 4.57 1.01
C LEU A 165 -3.79 3.63 1.14
N PRO A 166 -2.68 4.09 1.72
CA PRO A 166 -1.56 3.20 2.04
C PRO A 166 -1.99 2.18 3.10
N ALA A 167 -1.40 0.99 3.09
CA ALA A 167 -1.71 -0.10 4.01
C ALA A 167 -1.60 0.30 5.49
N THR A 168 -0.71 1.25 5.82
CA THR A 168 -0.53 1.80 7.18
C THR A 168 -1.76 2.52 7.72
N ILE A 169 -2.64 3.00 6.85
CA ILE A 169 -3.92 3.63 7.19
C ILE A 169 -5.08 2.66 6.93
N ALA A 170 -5.06 1.94 5.82
CA ALA A 170 -6.15 1.06 5.41
C ALA A 170 -6.38 -0.09 6.41
N VAL A 171 -5.32 -0.70 6.97
CA VAL A 171 -5.43 -1.78 7.96
C VAL A 171 -6.11 -1.30 9.25
N PRO A 172 -5.61 -0.26 9.95
CA PRO A 172 -6.30 0.27 11.12
C PRO A 172 -7.73 0.73 10.83
N LEU A 173 -7.95 1.37 9.68
CA LEU A 173 -9.29 1.83 9.29
C LEU A 173 -10.26 0.68 9.05
N GLY A 174 -9.80 -0.43 8.48
CA GLY A 174 -10.57 -1.67 8.34
C GLY A 174 -10.94 -2.29 9.69
N CYS A 175 -10.01 -2.30 10.66
CA CYS A 175 -10.29 -2.76 12.02
C CYS A 175 -11.32 -1.85 12.72
N ILE A 176 -11.19 -0.52 12.57
CA ILE A 176 -12.16 0.44 13.08
C ILE A 176 -13.53 0.21 12.45
N ALA A 177 -13.61 0.09 11.13
CA ALA A 177 -14.85 -0.20 10.41
C ALA A 177 -15.51 -1.47 10.93
N SER A 178 -14.75 -2.54 11.13
CA SER A 178 -15.23 -3.83 11.65
C SER A 178 -15.86 -3.70 13.03
N GLU A 179 -15.22 -3.00 13.95
CA GLU A 179 -15.74 -2.79 15.32
C GLU A 179 -17.01 -1.90 15.29
N LEU A 180 -17.04 -0.87 14.45
CA LEU A 180 -18.20 0.00 14.29
C LEU A 180 -19.39 -0.75 13.66
N ILE A 181 -19.16 -1.57 12.62
CA ILE A 181 -20.18 -2.41 12.01
C ILE A 181 -20.73 -3.41 13.04
N MET A 182 -19.84 -4.09 13.77
CA MET A 182 -20.25 -5.04 14.81
C MET A 182 -21.08 -4.37 15.90
N ASN A 183 -20.72 -3.16 16.34
CA ASN A 183 -21.50 -2.37 17.29
C ASN A 183 -22.85 -1.98 16.71
N ALA A 184 -22.90 -1.57 15.44
CA ALA A 184 -24.15 -1.22 14.75
C ALA A 184 -25.09 -2.42 14.63
N ILE A 185 -24.57 -3.62 14.34
CA ILE A 185 -25.34 -4.87 14.29
C ILE A 185 -25.85 -5.28 15.68
N LYS A 186 -24.99 -5.18 16.70
CA LYS A 186 -25.31 -5.62 18.06
C LYS A 186 -26.33 -4.70 18.78
N HIS A 187 -26.21 -3.40 18.55
CA HIS A 187 -26.96 -2.38 19.31
C HIS A 187 -28.01 -1.65 18.47
N GLY A 188 -27.98 -1.77 17.14
CA GLY A 188 -28.88 -1.14 16.21
C GLY A 188 -29.91 -2.07 15.62
N GLU A 189 -30.83 -1.47 14.86
CA GLU A 189 -31.84 -2.16 14.07
C GLU A 189 -31.75 -1.71 12.61
N GLY A 190 -32.24 -2.57 11.68
CA GLY A 190 -32.29 -2.24 10.26
C GLY A 190 -30.97 -2.29 9.54
N LYS A 191 -30.85 -1.51 8.46
CA LYS A 191 -29.65 -1.51 7.59
C LYS A 191 -28.50 -0.77 8.23
N VAL A 192 -27.29 -1.32 8.08
CA VAL A 192 -26.03 -0.64 8.40
C VAL A 192 -25.44 -0.08 7.13
N VAL A 193 -25.17 1.22 7.10
CA VAL A 193 -24.57 1.90 5.96
C VAL A 193 -23.17 2.35 6.35
N VAL A 194 -22.18 1.89 5.59
CA VAL A 194 -20.76 2.30 5.72
C VAL A 194 -20.48 3.27 4.58
N SER A 195 -20.13 4.51 4.89
CA SER A 195 -19.88 5.52 3.87
C SER A 195 -18.45 6.03 3.95
N LEU A 196 -17.81 6.14 2.79
CA LEU A 196 -16.47 6.71 2.64
C LEU A 196 -16.56 7.99 1.82
N SER A 197 -16.11 9.10 2.38
CA SER A 197 -16.14 10.39 1.71
C SER A 197 -14.81 11.13 1.77
N HIS A 198 -14.56 11.93 0.75
CA HIS A 198 -13.41 12.82 0.67
C HIS A 198 -13.88 14.26 0.59
N ASN A 199 -13.34 15.09 1.47
CA ASN A 199 -13.51 16.55 1.42
C ASN A 199 -12.13 17.20 1.28
N PRO A 200 -11.89 18.03 0.24
CA PRO A 200 -10.58 18.65 0.02
C PRO A 200 -10.09 19.50 1.19
N GLU A 201 -11.01 20.10 1.96
CA GLU A 201 -10.67 21.00 3.09
C GLU A 201 -10.61 20.25 4.45
N LYS A 202 -11.39 19.18 4.61
CA LYS A 202 -11.56 18.46 5.88
C LYS A 202 -10.90 17.08 5.92
N GLY A 203 -10.32 16.64 4.80
CA GLY A 203 -9.72 15.33 4.68
C GLY A 203 -10.75 14.23 4.37
N HIS A 204 -10.48 13.03 4.82
CA HIS A 204 -11.30 11.85 4.56
C HIS A 204 -12.17 11.51 5.76
N THR A 205 -13.32 10.91 5.49
CA THR A 205 -14.25 10.51 6.53
C THR A 205 -14.79 9.11 6.24
N LEU A 206 -14.68 8.22 7.22
CA LEU A 206 -15.40 6.96 7.27
C LEU A 206 -16.57 7.12 8.23
N SER A 207 -17.79 6.81 7.81
CA SER A 207 -18.93 6.81 8.71
C SER A 207 -19.66 5.47 8.67
N VAL A 208 -20.15 5.04 9.82
CA VAL A 208 -21.00 3.87 9.98
C VAL A 208 -22.30 4.34 10.62
N CYS A 209 -23.41 4.13 9.91
CA CYS A 209 -24.73 4.55 10.33
C CYS A 209 -25.67 3.34 10.38
N ASN A 210 -26.53 3.25 11.38
CA ASN A 210 -27.63 2.30 11.43
C ASN A 210 -28.98 3.01 11.52
N ALA A 211 -30.00 2.43 10.93
CA ALA A 211 -31.35 2.95 10.96
C ALA A 211 -32.07 2.33 12.16
N GLY A 212 -32.03 3.00 13.29
CA GLY A 212 -32.74 2.57 14.49
C GLY A 212 -31.81 2.29 15.68
N ALA A 213 -32.08 2.91 16.81
CA ALA A 213 -31.49 2.53 18.09
C ALA A 213 -32.55 1.83 18.94
N ARG A 214 -32.23 0.68 19.51
CA ARG A 214 -33.02 0.12 20.62
C ARG A 214 -32.98 1.10 21.76
N GLN A 215 -34.04 1.87 21.95
CA GLN A 215 -34.11 3.02 22.86
C GLN A 215 -33.80 2.67 24.34
N GLU A 216 -33.91 1.42 24.76
CA GLU A 216 -33.76 1.06 26.16
C GLU A 216 -32.32 0.79 26.63
N LYS A 217 -31.39 0.47 25.75
CA LYS A 217 -29.98 0.17 26.11
C LYS A 217 -28.97 1.27 25.84
N ALA A 218 -29.31 2.25 25.02
CA ALA A 218 -28.35 3.28 24.60
C ALA A 218 -27.93 4.25 25.75
N LYS A 219 -28.71 4.38 26.82
CA LYS A 219 -28.37 5.29 27.92
C LYS A 219 -27.46 4.69 29.00
N ALA A 220 -27.39 3.37 29.12
CA ALA A 220 -26.60 2.72 30.17
C ALA A 220 -25.17 2.36 29.71
N ASP A 221 -24.97 2.04 28.43
CA ASP A 221 -23.72 1.48 27.92
C ASP A 221 -22.73 2.54 27.37
N THR A 222 -23.17 3.77 27.09
CA THR A 222 -22.31 4.86 26.58
C THR A 222 -21.33 5.42 27.64
N ARG A 223 -21.49 5.09 28.90
CA ARG A 223 -20.58 5.53 29.99
C ARG A 223 -19.54 4.50 30.41
N GLN A 224 -19.67 3.25 29.99
CA GLN A 224 -18.63 2.23 30.14
C GLN A 224 -18.27 1.76 28.73
N GLY A 225 -17.34 2.49 28.09
CA GLY A 225 -16.78 2.12 26.81
C GLY A 225 -16.22 0.71 26.86
N GLY A 226 -16.92 -0.25 26.22
CA GLY A 226 -16.44 -1.62 26.14
C GLY A 226 -15.10 -1.70 25.41
N LEU A 227 -14.41 -2.84 25.52
CA LEU A 227 -13.09 -3.07 24.88
C LEU A 227 -13.02 -2.62 23.41
N GLY A 228 -14.14 -2.73 22.66
CA GLY A 228 -14.22 -2.28 21.26
C GLY A 228 -13.96 -0.79 21.09
N LEU A 229 -14.51 0.06 21.97
CA LEU A 229 -14.29 1.51 21.88
C LEU A 229 -12.84 1.88 22.20
N LEU A 230 -12.23 1.23 23.18
CA LEU A 230 -10.80 1.42 23.48
C LEU A 230 -9.89 1.03 22.30
N ILE A 231 -10.24 -0.05 21.60
CA ILE A 231 -9.52 -0.46 20.38
C ILE A 231 -9.67 0.61 19.29
N ILE A 232 -10.89 1.10 19.06
CA ILE A 232 -11.15 2.15 18.06
C ILE A 232 -10.36 3.42 18.40
N GLU A 233 -10.38 3.86 19.65
CA GLU A 233 -9.63 5.05 20.11
C GLU A 233 -8.13 4.89 19.90
N SER A 234 -7.57 3.73 20.28
CA SER A 234 -6.15 3.42 20.09
C SER A 234 -5.76 3.42 18.60
N LEU A 235 -6.58 2.82 17.74
CA LEU A 235 -6.33 2.79 16.28
C LEU A 235 -6.50 4.18 15.66
N CYS A 236 -7.49 4.96 16.09
CA CYS A 236 -7.64 6.35 15.68
C CYS A 236 -6.40 7.18 16.04
N GLN A 237 -5.88 7.02 17.26
CA GLN A 237 -4.65 7.69 17.68
C GLN A 237 -3.45 7.29 16.80
N GLN A 238 -3.33 6.00 16.46
CA GLN A 238 -2.27 5.48 15.60
C GLN A 238 -2.24 6.14 14.21
N ILE A 239 -3.40 6.40 13.61
CA ILE A 239 -3.52 7.00 12.26
C ILE A 239 -3.80 8.51 12.29
N GLY A 240 -3.77 9.15 13.45
CA GLY A 240 -4.09 10.58 13.59
C GLY A 240 -5.55 10.93 13.29
N ALA A 241 -6.47 9.97 13.45
CA ALA A 241 -7.90 10.14 13.22
C ALA A 241 -8.63 10.63 14.47
N LYS A 242 -9.83 11.21 14.25
CA LYS A 242 -10.76 11.60 15.31
C LYS A 242 -12.06 10.81 15.17
N LEU A 243 -12.50 10.20 16.27
CA LEU A 243 -13.80 9.55 16.37
C LEU A 243 -14.83 10.56 16.91
N SER A 244 -15.99 10.59 16.28
CA SER A 244 -17.20 11.28 16.79
C SER A 244 -18.38 10.33 16.68
N ILE A 245 -19.16 10.23 17.74
CA ILE A 245 -20.39 9.42 17.74
C ILE A 245 -21.56 10.39 17.96
N ASP A 246 -22.43 10.45 16.97
CA ASP A 246 -23.64 11.26 17.01
C ASP A 246 -24.88 10.36 17.14
N ALA A 247 -25.56 10.46 18.25
CA ALA A 247 -26.82 9.79 18.51
C ALA A 247 -27.95 10.81 18.38
N ARG A 248 -28.66 10.81 17.26
CA ARG A 248 -29.78 11.73 17.02
C ARG A 248 -31.06 11.22 17.66
N PRO A 249 -31.58 11.88 18.71
CA PRO A 249 -32.77 11.41 19.43
C PRO A 249 -34.05 11.42 18.57
N GLN A 250 -34.10 12.28 17.54
CA GLN A 250 -35.32 12.53 16.75
C GLN A 250 -35.48 11.62 15.52
N GLY A 251 -34.55 10.71 15.24
CA GLY A 251 -34.62 9.78 14.11
C GLY A 251 -34.23 8.35 14.44
N GLY A 252 -33.84 8.07 15.69
CA GLY A 252 -33.37 6.74 16.10
C GLY A 252 -32.06 6.31 15.45
N GLN A 253 -31.40 7.17 14.66
CA GLN A 253 -30.15 6.85 13.99
C GLN A 253 -28.95 7.12 14.87
N VAL A 254 -28.01 6.17 14.90
CA VAL A 254 -26.69 6.35 15.50
C VAL A 254 -25.66 6.37 14.36
N GLN A 255 -24.85 7.42 14.32
CA GLN A 255 -23.79 7.57 13.35
C GLN A 255 -22.44 7.70 14.08
N ALA A 256 -21.52 6.80 13.78
CA ALA A 256 -20.11 6.92 14.17
C ALA A 256 -19.32 7.47 12.97
N ILE A 257 -18.52 8.49 13.21
CA ILE A 257 -17.75 9.20 12.19
C ILE A 257 -16.28 9.19 12.59
N VAL A 258 -15.43 8.71 11.70
CA VAL A 258 -13.97 8.74 11.83
C VAL A 258 -13.41 9.66 10.77
N SER A 259 -12.85 10.80 11.20
CA SER A 259 -12.23 11.79 10.31
C SER A 259 -10.72 11.68 10.39
N PHE A 260 -10.05 11.62 9.25
CA PHE A 260 -8.60 11.48 9.15
C PHE A 260 -8.04 12.21 7.94
N THR A 261 -6.79 12.63 8.05
CA THR A 261 -6.04 13.23 6.95
C THR A 261 -4.84 12.33 6.69
N PRO A 262 -4.72 11.69 5.53
CA PRO A 262 -3.52 10.94 5.21
C PRO A 262 -2.35 11.91 5.26
N SER A 263 -1.43 11.72 6.20
CA SER A 263 -0.15 12.40 6.14
C SER A 263 0.51 11.99 4.83
N ALA A 264 0.89 12.96 4.00
CA ALA A 264 1.67 12.69 2.80
C ALA A 264 2.85 11.78 3.19
N PRO A 265 3.19 10.74 2.40
CA PRO A 265 4.35 9.94 2.68
C PRO A 265 5.52 10.90 2.81
N LEU A 266 6.25 10.83 3.93
CA LEU A 266 7.50 11.56 4.12
C LEU A 266 8.42 11.09 2.98
N THR A 267 8.46 11.84 1.90
CA THR A 267 9.53 11.77 0.92
C THR A 267 10.78 12.15 1.70
N GLN A 268 11.52 11.15 2.15
CA GLN A 268 12.88 11.36 2.63
C GLN A 268 13.64 11.97 1.46
N GLY A 269 13.80 13.29 1.54
CA GLY A 269 14.66 14.04 0.64
C GLY A 269 16.07 13.48 0.77
N VAL A 270 16.48 12.76 -0.26
CA VAL A 270 17.91 12.52 -0.54
C VAL A 270 18.45 13.84 -1.06
N GLY A 271 18.68 14.76 -0.13
CA GLY A 271 19.45 15.98 -0.35
C GLY A 271 20.93 15.67 -0.15
N GLY A 272 21.54 15.01 -1.11
CA GLY A 272 22.98 14.94 -1.23
C GLY A 272 23.48 16.11 -2.05
N THR A 273 23.75 17.24 -1.41
CA THR A 273 24.61 18.29 -1.97
C THR A 273 26.04 17.76 -1.99
N CYS A 274 26.53 17.40 -3.17
CA CYS A 274 27.97 17.38 -3.44
C CYS A 274 28.39 18.82 -3.75
N THR A 275 29.18 19.40 -2.91
CA THR A 275 30.17 20.43 -3.23
C THR A 275 31.51 19.76 -3.51
#